data_0614db3434c0f90cb6cb547df354cf7e
#
_entry.id   0614db3434c0f90cb6cb547df354cf7e
#
_cell.length_a   1.000
_cell.length_b   1.000
_cell.length_c   1.000
_cell.angle_alpha   90.00
_cell.angle_beta   90.00
_cell.angle_gamma   90.00
#
_symmetry.space_group_name_H-M   'P 1'
#
loop_
_entity.id
_entity.type
_entity.pdbx_description
1 polymer ?
#
loop_
_entity_poly.entity_id
_entity_poly.type
_entity_poly.pdbx_seq_one_letter_code
_entity_poly.pdbx_strand_id
1 'polypeptide(L)'
;GTDLRVSAGTYNQYNTSVTHYHRVSEKFAFSAGGFYEYAGGFFENKALDKNIDHIHSTGGRIRSIFLPTANLKLDLNVNYEYNDQGGYPYGLYDKSTGKTADPAYNLESTYHRNLVNTSLNTEYNARNFTLTSVTGFQYLKDRLMMDQDFSVADKYSIMQKQKQQTFS
;
A
#
# COMPACT_ATOMS: atom_id res chain seq x y z
N GLY A 1 -17.65 -15.59 -10.14
CA GLY A 1 -16.81 -15.06 -11.22
C GLY A 1 -15.42 -14.74 -10.72
N THR A 2 -14.47 -14.62 -11.66
CA THR A 2 -13.08 -14.29 -11.33
C THR A 2 -12.59 -13.24 -12.30
N ASP A 3 -12.01 -12.16 -11.76
CA ASP A 3 -11.31 -11.14 -12.53
C ASP A 3 -9.81 -11.37 -12.37
N LEU A 4 -9.10 -11.42 -13.48
CA LEU A 4 -7.65 -11.46 -13.54
C LEU A 4 -7.16 -10.25 -14.35
N ARG A 5 -6.20 -9.52 -13.79
CA ARG A 5 -5.55 -8.41 -14.48
C ARG A 5 -4.05 -8.61 -14.45
N VAL A 6 -3.41 -8.45 -15.59
CA VAL A 6 -1.95 -8.50 -15.72
C VAL A 6 -1.54 -7.35 -16.61
N SER A 7 -0.56 -6.58 -16.20
CA SER A 7 0.03 -5.55 -17.02
C SER A 7 1.55 -5.51 -16.84
N ALA A 8 2.25 -5.09 -17.88
CA ALA A 8 3.67 -4.86 -17.89
C ALA A 8 3.97 -3.53 -18.60
N GLY A 9 4.99 -2.85 -18.16
CA GLY A 9 5.40 -1.55 -18.69
C GLY A 9 6.92 -1.41 -18.77
N THR A 10 7.36 -0.26 -19.26
CA THR A 10 8.77 0.13 -19.24
C THR A 10 9.30 0.23 -17.80
N TYR A 11 10.61 0.26 -17.61
CA TYR A 11 11.27 0.35 -16.30
C TYR A 11 10.94 -0.83 -15.37
N ASN A 12 10.79 -2.04 -15.95
CA ASN A 12 10.46 -3.25 -15.22
C ASN A 12 9.19 -3.12 -14.37
N GLN A 13 8.14 -2.49 -14.92
CA GLN A 13 6.86 -2.40 -14.23
C GLN A 13 6.02 -3.64 -14.49
N TYR A 14 5.53 -4.25 -13.42
CA TYR A 14 4.64 -5.41 -13.46
C TYR A 14 3.51 -5.21 -12.47
N ASN A 15 2.29 -5.48 -12.93
CA ASN A 15 1.09 -5.40 -12.10
C ASN A 15 0.26 -6.65 -12.33
N THR A 16 -0.10 -7.31 -11.26
CA THR A 16 -0.98 -8.49 -11.32
C THR A 16 -2.00 -8.42 -10.19
N SER A 17 -3.25 -8.69 -10.52
CA SER A 17 -4.29 -8.84 -9.49
C SER A 17 -5.29 -9.92 -9.88
N VAL A 18 -5.79 -10.61 -8.88
CA VAL A 18 -6.88 -11.59 -9.02
C VAL A 18 -7.93 -11.32 -7.96
N THR A 19 -9.20 -11.37 -8.34
CA THR A 19 -10.32 -11.28 -7.41
C THR A 19 -11.37 -12.30 -7.80
N HIS A 20 -11.74 -13.14 -6.86
CA HIS A 20 -12.83 -14.10 -7.00
C HIS A 20 -14.07 -13.60 -6.27
N TYR A 21 -15.22 -13.70 -6.92
CA TYR A 21 -16.54 -13.33 -6.41
C TYR A 21 -17.40 -14.58 -6.33
N HIS A 22 -17.99 -14.83 -5.18
CA HIS A 22 -18.83 -16.00 -4.97
C HIS A 22 -20.08 -15.65 -4.18
N ARG A 23 -21.24 -16.05 -4.71
CA ARG A 23 -22.50 -16.02 -4.00
C ARG A 23 -22.77 -17.42 -3.44
N VAL A 24 -22.67 -17.56 -2.13
CA VAL A 24 -22.87 -18.84 -1.44
C VAL A 24 -24.37 -19.15 -1.32
N SER A 25 -25.18 -18.12 -1.04
CA SER A 25 -26.62 -18.22 -0.88
C SER A 25 -27.30 -16.89 -1.19
N GLU A 26 -28.62 -16.82 -1.05
CA GLU A 26 -29.36 -15.56 -1.14
C GLU A 26 -29.00 -14.59 -0.02
N LYS A 27 -28.48 -15.11 1.10
CA LYS A 27 -28.13 -14.32 2.28
C LYS A 27 -26.64 -14.05 2.44
N PHE A 28 -25.77 -14.73 1.68
CA PHE A 28 -24.33 -14.59 1.85
C PHE A 28 -23.57 -14.62 0.54
N ALA A 29 -22.76 -13.60 0.35
CA ALA A 29 -21.81 -13.49 -0.76
C ALA A 29 -20.46 -12.96 -0.24
N PHE A 30 -19.39 -13.35 -0.90
CA PHE A 30 -18.07 -12.81 -0.61
C PHE A 30 -17.25 -12.58 -1.88
N SER A 31 -16.24 -11.75 -1.74
CA SER A 31 -15.12 -11.69 -2.68
C SER A 31 -13.81 -11.76 -1.91
N ALA A 32 -12.82 -12.41 -2.52
CA ALA A 32 -11.46 -12.48 -2.02
C ALA A 32 -10.51 -12.27 -3.19
N GLY A 33 -9.49 -11.46 -2.97
CA GLY A 33 -8.52 -11.16 -4.01
C GLY A 33 -7.19 -10.74 -3.45
N GLY A 34 -6.17 -10.75 -4.32
CA GLY A 34 -4.84 -10.29 -4.02
C GLY A 34 -4.23 -9.54 -5.21
N PHE A 35 -3.18 -8.80 -4.93
CA PHE A 35 -2.42 -8.09 -5.94
C PHE A 35 -0.93 -8.13 -5.66
N TYR A 36 -0.17 -7.95 -6.71
CA TYR A 36 1.27 -7.75 -6.70
C TYR A 36 1.62 -6.64 -7.68
N GLU A 37 2.42 -5.70 -7.22
CA GLU A 37 2.93 -4.58 -8.00
C GLU A 37 4.43 -4.46 -7.81
N TYR A 38 5.14 -4.29 -8.92
CA TYR A 38 6.57 -4.07 -8.94
C TYR A 38 6.92 -2.98 -9.96
N ALA A 39 7.81 -2.06 -9.58
CA ALA A 39 8.45 -1.10 -10.47
C ALA A 39 9.95 -1.04 -10.14
N GLY A 40 10.80 -1.14 -11.16
CA GLY A 40 12.25 -1.20 -10.99
C GLY A 40 12.91 0.13 -10.66
N GLY A 41 12.16 1.24 -10.73
CA GLY A 41 12.67 2.59 -10.49
C GLY A 41 13.30 3.25 -11.72
N PHE A 42 13.57 4.55 -11.61
CA PHE A 42 14.09 5.40 -12.68
C PHE A 42 15.41 6.06 -12.32
N PHE A 43 15.70 6.23 -11.03
CA PHE A 43 16.85 6.96 -10.53
C PHE A 43 17.91 5.99 -10.03
N GLU A 44 19.04 5.98 -10.75
CA GLU A 44 20.21 5.20 -10.36
C GLU A 44 21.03 5.97 -9.32
N ASN A 45 21.38 5.30 -8.23
CA ASN A 45 22.39 5.79 -7.30
C ASN A 45 23.77 5.32 -7.76
N LYS A 46 24.63 6.28 -8.12
CA LYS A 46 25.96 6.01 -8.68
C LYS A 46 26.94 5.37 -7.69
N ALA A 47 26.73 5.57 -6.38
CA ALA A 47 27.56 4.94 -5.36
C ALA A 47 27.16 3.48 -5.07
N LEU A 48 25.88 3.15 -5.25
CA LEU A 48 25.33 1.82 -4.98
C LEU A 48 25.16 0.97 -6.25
N ASP A 49 25.32 1.56 -7.43
CA ASP A 49 25.15 0.94 -8.75
C ASP A 49 23.78 0.24 -8.89
N LYS A 50 22.73 0.91 -8.45
CA LYS A 50 21.34 0.40 -8.53
C LYS A 50 20.29 1.51 -8.51
N ASN A 51 19.11 1.19 -9.04
CA ASN A 51 17.95 2.05 -8.92
C ASN A 51 17.45 2.07 -7.47
N ILE A 52 17.13 3.27 -6.98
CA ILE A 52 16.82 3.52 -5.57
C ILE A 52 15.37 3.89 -5.30
N ASP A 53 14.56 4.06 -6.32
CA ASP A 53 13.15 4.44 -6.25
C ASP A 53 12.22 3.29 -6.69
N HIS A 54 12.66 2.04 -6.44
CA HIS A 54 11.85 0.86 -6.70
C HIS A 54 10.58 0.83 -5.83
N ILE A 55 9.54 0.16 -6.34
CA ILE A 55 8.30 -0.11 -5.62
C ILE A 55 8.03 -1.61 -5.68
N HIS A 56 7.74 -2.19 -4.53
CA HIS A 56 7.28 -3.57 -4.38
C HIS A 56 6.11 -3.59 -3.41
N SER A 57 4.90 -3.75 -3.94
CA SER A 57 3.68 -3.79 -3.16
C SER A 57 2.95 -5.11 -3.36
N THR A 58 2.41 -5.64 -2.29
CA THR A 58 1.55 -6.82 -2.33
C THR A 58 0.47 -6.71 -1.27
N GLY A 59 -0.65 -7.34 -1.52
CA GLY A 59 -1.73 -7.29 -0.57
C GLY A 59 -2.92 -8.15 -0.95
N GLY A 60 -3.93 -8.09 -0.10
CA GLY A 60 -5.16 -8.82 -0.31
C GLY A 60 -6.36 -8.12 0.27
N ARG A 61 -7.52 -8.46 -0.25
CA ARG A 61 -8.81 -7.94 0.18
C ARG A 61 -9.83 -9.07 0.29
N ILE A 62 -10.59 -9.02 1.37
CA ILE A 62 -11.79 -9.84 1.57
C ILE A 62 -12.96 -8.89 1.80
N ARG A 63 -14.06 -9.10 1.10
CA ARG A 63 -15.34 -8.46 1.38
C ARG A 63 -16.40 -9.53 1.55
N SER A 64 -17.24 -9.42 2.56
CA SER A 64 -18.37 -10.30 2.75
C SER A 64 -19.63 -9.49 3.00
N ILE A 65 -20.71 -9.88 2.34
CA ILE A 65 -22.04 -9.33 2.51
C ILE A 65 -22.93 -10.41 3.10
N PHE A 66 -23.53 -10.11 4.24
CA PHE A 66 -24.43 -11.03 4.94
C PHE A 66 -25.76 -10.34 5.22
N LEU A 67 -26.84 -11.02 4.88
CA LEU A 67 -28.23 -10.61 5.06
C LEU A 67 -28.91 -11.54 6.07
N PRO A 68 -28.69 -11.35 7.39
CA PRO A 68 -29.28 -12.23 8.43
C PRO A 68 -30.80 -12.27 8.35
N THR A 69 -31.39 -11.10 8.08
CA THR A 69 -32.84 -10.93 7.89
C THR A 69 -33.11 -10.10 6.65
N ALA A 70 -34.34 -9.98 6.20
CA ALA A 70 -34.75 -9.14 5.09
C ALA A 70 -34.43 -7.63 5.34
N ASN A 71 -34.30 -7.24 6.59
CA ASN A 71 -34.14 -5.84 6.99
C ASN A 71 -32.72 -5.48 7.44
N LEU A 72 -31.82 -6.46 7.59
CA LEU A 72 -30.46 -6.24 8.09
C LEU A 72 -29.42 -6.67 7.08
N LYS A 73 -28.53 -5.77 6.72
CA LYS A 73 -27.35 -6.01 5.88
C LYS A 73 -26.09 -5.69 6.67
N LEU A 74 -25.16 -6.62 6.63
CA LEU A 74 -23.80 -6.47 7.15
C LEU A 74 -22.82 -6.58 5.98
N ASP A 75 -21.94 -5.59 5.81
CA ASP A 75 -20.94 -5.53 4.76
C ASP A 75 -19.57 -5.32 5.40
N LEU A 76 -18.81 -6.40 5.55
CA LEU A 76 -17.48 -6.42 6.14
C LEU A 76 -16.43 -6.33 5.03
N ASN A 77 -15.49 -5.41 5.18
CA ASN A 77 -14.32 -5.30 4.34
C ASN A 77 -13.06 -5.43 5.18
N VAL A 78 -12.10 -6.22 4.71
CA VAL A 78 -10.77 -6.37 5.29
C VAL A 78 -9.76 -6.24 4.18
N ASN A 79 -8.81 -5.31 4.32
CA ASN A 79 -7.72 -5.09 3.38
C ASN A 79 -6.40 -5.17 4.12
N TYR A 80 -5.43 -5.83 3.52
CA TYR A 80 -4.03 -5.84 3.94
C TYR A 80 -3.14 -5.41 2.80
N GLU A 81 -2.17 -4.57 3.10
CA GLU A 81 -1.15 -4.13 2.15
C GLU A 81 0.22 -4.14 2.82
N TYR A 82 1.17 -4.75 2.14
CA TYR A 82 2.60 -4.60 2.41
C TYR A 82 3.22 -3.78 1.28
N ASN A 83 4.00 -2.78 1.65
CA ASN A 83 4.75 -1.95 0.73
C ASN A 83 6.22 -1.94 1.16
N ASP A 84 7.10 -2.20 0.19
CA ASP A 84 8.55 -2.06 0.28
C ASP A 84 8.97 -1.18 -0.88
N GLN A 85 9.44 0.01 -0.58
CA GLN A 85 9.88 0.96 -1.60
C GLN A 85 11.21 1.58 -1.23
N GLY A 86 12.01 1.82 -2.24
CA GLY A 86 13.10 2.75 -2.22
C GLY A 86 12.58 4.19 -2.23
N GLY A 87 13.45 5.14 -2.16
CA GLY A 87 13.00 6.53 -2.23
C GLY A 87 14.10 7.53 -2.02
N TYR A 88 13.67 8.80 -2.00
CA TYR A 88 14.54 9.92 -1.70
C TYR A 88 15.71 10.03 -2.70
N PRO A 89 15.45 10.09 -4.02
CA PRO A 89 16.48 10.20 -5.04
C PRO A 89 17.03 11.62 -5.09
N TYR A 90 17.63 12.08 -3.98
CA TYR A 90 18.23 13.41 -3.86
C TYR A 90 19.65 13.41 -4.41
N GLY A 91 19.95 14.43 -5.21
CA GLY A 91 21.29 14.74 -5.67
C GLY A 91 21.74 16.10 -5.16
N LEU A 92 23.03 16.33 -5.06
CA LEU A 92 23.59 17.61 -4.66
C LEU A 92 23.38 18.65 -5.77
N TYR A 93 22.87 19.81 -5.39
CA TYR A 93 22.70 20.94 -6.32
C TYR A 93 23.98 21.77 -6.42
N ASP A 94 24.51 21.87 -7.64
CA ASP A 94 25.64 22.74 -7.95
C ASP A 94 25.14 24.12 -8.39
N LYS A 95 25.39 25.11 -7.55
CA LYS A 95 25.01 26.50 -7.80
C LYS A 95 25.76 27.14 -8.99
N SER A 96 26.95 26.67 -9.32
CA SER A 96 27.78 27.24 -10.40
C SER A 96 27.27 26.82 -11.77
N THR A 97 26.75 25.60 -11.88
CA THR A 97 26.25 25.04 -13.14
C THR A 97 24.71 25.08 -13.23
N GLY A 98 24.01 25.34 -12.12
CA GLY A 98 22.56 25.29 -12.02
C GLY A 98 21.95 23.87 -12.18
N LYS A 99 22.75 22.83 -11.99
CA LYS A 99 22.33 21.43 -12.19
C LYS A 99 22.34 20.66 -10.88
N THR A 100 21.44 19.68 -10.79
CA THR A 100 21.44 18.67 -9.73
C THR A 100 22.23 17.46 -10.21
N ALA A 101 23.17 16.97 -9.41
CA ALA A 101 23.92 15.75 -9.68
C ALA A 101 23.01 14.52 -9.55
N ASP A 102 23.42 13.41 -10.14
CA ASP A 102 22.78 12.12 -9.88
C ASP A 102 22.91 11.75 -8.39
N PRO A 103 21.95 10.99 -7.84
CA PRO A 103 22.08 10.44 -6.48
C PRO A 103 23.37 9.64 -6.33
N ALA A 104 24.13 9.91 -5.27
CA ALA A 104 25.42 9.24 -5.00
C ALA A 104 25.69 9.17 -3.49
N TYR A 105 24.87 8.44 -2.75
CA TYR A 105 25.00 8.26 -1.31
C TYR A 105 25.21 6.79 -0.94
N ASN A 106 25.81 6.54 0.23
CA ASN A 106 26.29 5.23 0.64
C ASN A 106 25.24 4.34 1.32
N LEU A 107 24.14 4.91 1.82
CA LEU A 107 23.08 4.17 2.52
C LEU A 107 21.79 4.18 1.71
N GLU A 108 21.26 3.01 1.41
CA GLU A 108 19.97 2.90 0.72
C GLU A 108 18.83 3.42 1.58
N SER A 109 18.10 4.38 1.04
CA SER A 109 16.90 4.91 1.67
C SER A 109 15.70 4.03 1.33
N THR A 110 14.99 3.55 2.36
CA THR A 110 13.88 2.61 2.22
C THR A 110 12.68 2.99 3.07
N TYR A 111 11.49 2.63 2.60
CA TYR A 111 10.26 2.74 3.36
C TYR A 111 9.47 1.43 3.28
N HIS A 112 9.27 0.80 4.42
CA HIS A 112 8.47 -0.41 4.56
C HIS A 112 7.19 -0.11 5.33
N ARG A 113 6.04 -0.54 4.81
CA ARG A 113 4.74 -0.33 5.44
C ARG A 113 3.91 -1.61 5.45
N ASN A 114 3.31 -1.89 6.59
CA ASN A 114 2.22 -2.85 6.73
C ASN A 114 0.98 -2.08 7.13
N LEU A 115 -0.10 -2.24 6.38
CA LEU A 115 -1.36 -1.56 6.59
C LEU A 115 -2.50 -2.59 6.59
N VAL A 116 -3.27 -2.60 7.67
CA VAL A 116 -4.54 -3.33 7.75
C VAL A 116 -5.67 -2.32 7.88
N ASN A 117 -6.67 -2.41 7.02
CA ASN A 117 -7.91 -1.65 7.13
C ASN A 117 -9.07 -2.62 7.22
N THR A 118 -9.95 -2.38 8.17
CA THR A 118 -11.19 -3.14 8.32
C THR A 118 -12.35 -2.16 8.47
N SER A 119 -13.46 -2.43 7.79
CA SER A 119 -14.69 -1.68 7.98
C SER A 119 -15.90 -2.62 8.00
N LEU A 120 -16.82 -2.35 8.91
CA LEU A 120 -18.13 -2.97 8.98
C LEU A 120 -19.18 -1.91 8.72
N ASN A 121 -19.90 -2.06 7.60
CA ASN A 121 -21.08 -1.25 7.30
C ASN A 121 -22.32 -2.05 7.67
N THR A 122 -23.14 -1.50 8.54
CA THR A 122 -24.40 -2.09 8.99
C THR A 122 -25.54 -1.21 8.52
N GLU A 123 -26.52 -1.80 7.85
CA GLU A 123 -27.73 -1.13 7.41
C GLU A 123 -28.95 -1.91 7.92
N TYR A 124 -29.81 -1.23 8.67
CA TYR A 124 -31.07 -1.77 9.17
C TYR A 124 -32.24 -0.96 8.66
N ASN A 125 -33.11 -1.59 7.89
CA ASN A 125 -34.29 -1.01 7.28
C ASN A 125 -35.53 -1.36 8.11
N ALA A 126 -36.00 -0.41 8.93
CA ALA A 126 -37.28 -0.50 9.61
C ALA A 126 -38.40 0.01 8.71
N ARG A 127 -39.65 -0.14 9.17
CA ARG A 127 -40.82 0.30 8.38
C ARG A 127 -40.81 1.77 8.03
N ASN A 128 -40.31 2.63 8.92
CA ASN A 128 -40.39 4.08 8.81
C ASN A 128 -39.04 4.80 8.80
N PHE A 129 -37.93 4.07 8.94
CA PHE A 129 -36.57 4.64 8.93
C PHE A 129 -35.52 3.63 8.51
N THR A 130 -34.39 4.12 8.05
CA THR A 130 -33.20 3.33 7.82
C THR A 130 -32.10 3.80 8.78
N LEU A 131 -31.47 2.86 9.48
CA LEU A 131 -30.32 3.10 10.33
C LEU A 131 -29.08 2.57 9.62
N THR A 132 -28.09 3.43 9.46
CA THR A 132 -26.77 3.05 8.90
C THR A 132 -25.69 3.34 9.93
N SER A 133 -24.79 2.37 10.11
CA SER A 133 -23.61 2.50 10.95
C SER A 133 -22.38 2.06 10.17
N VAL A 134 -21.30 2.83 10.28
CA VAL A 134 -19.99 2.49 9.74
C VAL A 134 -19.00 2.44 10.89
N THR A 135 -18.37 1.30 11.08
CA THR A 135 -17.32 1.12 12.08
C THR A 135 -16.03 0.76 11.35
N GLY A 136 -14.95 1.47 11.65
CA GLY A 136 -13.65 1.28 11.03
C GLY A 136 -12.55 0.95 12.04
N PHE A 137 -11.59 0.15 11.59
CA PHE A 137 -10.33 -0.09 12.29
C PHE A 137 -9.18 -0.04 11.29
N GLN A 138 -8.14 0.70 11.65
CA GLN A 138 -6.88 0.73 10.89
C GLN A 138 -5.73 0.40 11.81
N TYR A 139 -4.82 -0.43 11.32
CA TYR A 139 -3.51 -0.68 11.91
C TYR A 139 -2.42 -0.38 10.90
N LEU A 140 -1.54 0.54 11.25
CA LEU A 140 -0.37 0.93 10.48
C LEU A 140 0.89 0.57 11.29
N LYS A 141 1.85 -0.07 10.61
CA LYS A 141 3.22 -0.23 11.09
C LYS A 141 4.17 0.09 9.95
N ASP A 142 5.01 1.09 10.13
CA ASP A 142 6.01 1.45 9.15
C ASP A 142 7.42 1.57 9.73
N ARG A 143 8.38 1.60 8.80
CA ARG A 143 9.79 1.86 9.07
C ARG A 143 10.36 2.64 7.89
N LEU A 144 10.87 3.81 8.18
CA LEU A 144 11.67 4.64 7.30
C LEU A 144 13.13 4.50 7.64
N MET A 145 13.99 4.34 6.63
CA MET A 145 15.44 4.52 6.70
C MET A 145 15.82 5.51 5.63
N MET A 146 16.63 6.52 5.96
CA MET A 146 17.04 7.55 5.02
C MET A 146 18.47 7.97 5.29
N ASP A 147 19.27 8.02 4.23
CA ASP A 147 20.52 8.76 4.23
C ASP A 147 20.19 10.26 4.28
N GLN A 148 20.73 10.97 5.23
CA GLN A 148 20.40 12.39 5.45
C GLN A 148 21.49 13.33 4.96
N ASP A 149 22.73 12.88 4.80
CA ASP A 149 23.77 13.70 4.23
C ASP A 149 23.87 13.62 2.70
N PHE A 150 23.16 12.65 2.09
CA PHE A 150 23.05 12.43 0.65
C PHE A 150 24.42 12.37 -0.06
N SER A 151 25.41 11.80 0.61
CA SER A 151 26.77 11.69 0.12
C SER A 151 27.34 10.28 0.34
N VAL A 152 28.54 10.03 -0.17
CA VAL A 152 29.27 8.77 0.07
C VAL A 152 29.90 8.69 1.48
N ALA A 153 29.85 9.77 2.25
CA ALA A 153 30.36 9.81 3.61
C ALA A 153 29.31 9.28 4.59
N ASP A 154 29.67 8.37 5.44
CA ASP A 154 28.81 7.83 6.50
C ASP A 154 28.76 8.79 7.71
N LYS A 155 27.91 9.83 7.63
CA LYS A 155 27.78 10.86 8.66
C LYS A 155 26.46 10.84 9.37
N TYR A 156 25.36 10.88 8.61
CA TYR A 156 24.02 11.05 9.15
C TYR A 156 23.01 10.14 8.47
N SER A 157 22.30 9.35 9.25
CA SER A 157 21.14 8.59 8.80
C SER A 157 19.97 8.78 9.76
N ILE A 158 18.76 8.65 9.23
CA ILE A 158 17.54 8.66 10.04
C ILE A 158 16.88 7.30 9.95
N MET A 159 16.49 6.76 11.10
CA MET A 159 15.58 5.62 11.20
C MET A 159 14.35 6.04 11.99
N GLN A 160 13.19 5.95 11.38
CA GLN A 160 11.91 6.17 12.04
C GLN A 160 11.08 4.89 12.00
N LYS A 161 10.43 4.56 13.12
CA LYS A 161 9.46 3.47 13.22
C LYS A 161 8.18 4.01 13.81
N GLN A 162 7.06 3.70 13.17
CA GLN A 162 5.74 4.12 13.61
C GLN A 162 4.81 2.93 13.77
N LYS A 163 3.97 2.99 14.79
CA LYS A 163 2.79 2.14 14.96
C LYS A 163 1.60 3.02 15.27
N GLN A 164 0.51 2.83 14.54
CA GLN A 164 -0.72 3.58 14.75
C GLN A 164 -1.92 2.64 14.71
N GLN A 165 -2.87 2.87 15.59
CA GLN A 165 -4.18 2.23 15.60
C GLN A 165 -5.24 3.32 15.61
N THR A 166 -6.24 3.18 14.75
CA THR A 166 -7.34 4.14 14.63
C THR A 166 -8.67 3.38 14.62
N PHE A 167 -9.61 3.87 15.40
CA PHE A 167 -10.99 3.39 15.44
C PHE A 167 -11.92 4.54 15.08
N SER A 168 -12.96 4.24 14.32
CA SER A 168 -13.98 5.18 13.90
C SER A 168 -15.38 4.55 13.89
#